data_026e7d00174881c7dcf05d28dea48e69
#
_entry.id   026e7d00174881c7dcf05d28dea48e69
#
_cell.length_a   1.000
_cell.length_b   1.000
_cell.length_c   1.000
_cell.angle_alpha   90.00
_cell.angle_beta   90.00
_cell.angle_gamma   90.00
#
_symmetry.space_group_name_H-M   'P 1'
#
loop_
_entity.id
_entity.type
_entity.pdbx_description
1 polymer ?
#
loop_
_entity_poly.entity_id
_entity_poly.type
_entity_poly.pdbx_seq_one_letter_code
_entity_poly.pdbx_strand_id
1 'polypeptide(L)'
;MPVVRIILAVVVAGIVGTIANSIIVAALTPNAFLPLAINPGRNAVAIAVAVLLPLIYAATSGISAAVLALAALTVIPSILAKLVFGVAAPWLFVLGVNAVYAVAAWATYLAIARPHADR
;
A
#
# COMPACT_ATOMS: atom_id res chain seq x y z
N MET A 1 -6.07 16.10 -15.77
CA MET A 1 -6.08 14.91 -16.62
C MET A 1 -6.22 13.68 -15.75
N PRO A 2 -7.31 12.93 -15.86
CA PRO A 2 -7.57 11.81 -14.93
C PRO A 2 -6.49 10.74 -14.94
N VAL A 3 -6.00 10.36 -16.12
CA VAL A 3 -5.01 9.27 -16.21
C VAL A 3 -3.69 9.67 -15.53
N VAL A 4 -3.21 10.88 -15.78
CA VAL A 4 -1.98 11.35 -15.14
C VAL A 4 -2.15 11.44 -13.64
N ARG A 5 -3.30 11.94 -13.18
CA ARG A 5 -3.60 12.02 -11.74
C ARG A 5 -3.62 10.64 -11.11
N ILE A 6 -4.22 9.65 -11.77
CA ILE A 6 -4.29 8.28 -11.25
C ILE A 6 -2.89 7.66 -11.17
N ILE A 7 -2.07 7.83 -12.22
CA ILE A 7 -0.70 7.31 -12.21
C ILE A 7 0.10 7.95 -11.07
N LEU A 8 0.02 9.26 -10.93
CA LEU A 8 0.69 9.98 -9.86
C LEU A 8 0.21 9.49 -8.50
N ALA A 9 -1.11 9.35 -8.33
CA ALA A 9 -1.70 8.88 -7.08
C ALA A 9 -1.19 7.49 -6.70
N VAL A 10 -1.12 6.57 -7.65
CA VAL A 10 -0.65 5.20 -7.42
C VAL A 10 0.84 5.19 -7.03
N VAL A 11 1.67 5.92 -7.76
CA VAL A 11 3.11 5.96 -7.49
C VAL A 11 3.38 6.57 -6.12
N VAL A 12 2.76 7.71 -5.83
CA VAL A 12 2.95 8.39 -4.54
C VAL A 12 2.38 7.55 -3.41
N ALA A 13 1.22 6.93 -3.61
CA ALA A 13 0.62 6.04 -2.61
C ALA A 13 1.55 4.88 -2.26
N GLY A 14 2.14 4.25 -3.26
CA GLY A 14 3.10 3.16 -3.03
C GLY A 14 4.32 3.62 -2.25
N ILE A 15 4.88 4.75 -2.61
CA ILE A 15 6.06 5.31 -1.93
C ILE A 15 5.73 5.68 -0.48
N VAL A 16 4.63 6.41 -0.26
CA VAL A 16 4.20 6.80 1.09
C VAL A 16 3.89 5.56 1.92
N GLY A 17 3.24 4.58 1.32
CA GLY A 17 2.95 3.31 1.99
C GLY A 17 4.23 2.58 2.41
N THR A 18 5.24 2.55 1.54
CA THR A 18 6.54 1.95 1.88
C THR A 18 7.21 2.69 3.03
N ILE A 19 7.17 4.02 3.02
CA ILE A 19 7.75 4.83 4.10
C ILE A 19 7.05 4.50 5.42
N ALA A 20 5.72 4.50 5.45
CA ALA A 20 4.95 4.22 6.65
C ALA A 20 5.23 2.81 7.17
N ASN A 21 5.21 1.81 6.30
CA ASN A 21 5.55 0.43 6.63
C ASN A 21 6.97 0.34 7.20
N SER A 22 7.91 1.04 6.58
CA SER A 22 9.32 1.03 6.99
C SER A 22 9.53 1.65 8.38
N ILE A 23 8.77 2.67 8.72
CA ILE A 23 8.81 3.28 10.05
C ILE A 23 8.46 2.23 11.11
N ILE A 24 7.37 1.49 10.90
CA ILE A 24 6.91 0.49 11.86
C ILE A 24 7.87 -0.70 11.92
N VAL A 25 8.35 -1.18 10.78
CA VAL A 25 9.30 -2.29 10.75
C VAL A 25 10.59 -1.90 11.47
N ALA A 26 11.12 -0.70 11.22
CA ALA A 26 12.33 -0.22 11.89
C ALA A 26 12.12 -0.04 13.40
N ALA A 27 10.92 0.37 13.81
CA ALA A 27 10.58 0.53 15.23
C ALA A 27 10.48 -0.80 15.97
N LEU A 28 10.05 -1.87 15.29
CA LEU A 28 9.75 -3.16 15.91
C LEU A 28 10.84 -4.23 15.67
N THR A 29 11.83 -3.94 14.84
CA THR A 29 12.89 -4.89 14.48
C THR A 29 14.24 -4.20 14.53
N PRO A 30 15.37 -4.97 14.45
CA PRO A 30 16.68 -4.36 14.36
C PRO A 30 17.03 -3.72 13.01
N ASN A 31 16.12 -3.75 12.05
CA ASN A 31 16.38 -3.18 10.71
C ASN A 31 16.40 -1.65 10.75
N ALA A 32 17.34 -1.05 10.03
CA ALA A 32 17.41 0.39 9.91
C ALA A 32 16.33 0.92 8.97
N PHE A 33 15.78 2.09 9.29
CA PHE A 33 14.70 2.69 8.50
C PHE A 33 15.11 3.00 7.05
N LEU A 34 16.23 3.68 6.85
CA LEU A 34 16.57 4.20 5.53
C LEU A 34 16.71 3.11 4.46
N PRO A 35 17.46 2.01 4.70
CA PRO A 35 17.51 0.93 3.71
C PRO A 35 16.15 0.32 3.39
N LEU A 36 15.24 0.26 4.36
CA LEU A 36 13.89 -0.24 4.12
C LEU A 36 13.10 0.74 3.24
N ALA A 37 13.16 2.03 3.54
CA ALA A 37 12.37 3.04 2.86
C ALA A 37 12.80 3.25 1.41
N ILE A 38 14.09 3.12 1.10
CA ILE A 38 14.61 3.36 -0.25
C ILE A 38 14.84 2.09 -1.06
N ASN A 39 14.52 0.92 -0.50
CA ASN A 39 14.69 -0.35 -1.22
C ASN A 39 13.84 -0.36 -2.49
N PRO A 40 14.45 -0.51 -3.69
CA PRO A 40 13.69 -0.47 -4.94
C PRO A 40 12.66 -1.59 -5.05
N GLY A 41 12.99 -2.78 -4.58
CA GLY A 41 12.08 -3.93 -4.63
C GLY A 41 10.84 -3.71 -3.77
N ARG A 42 11.03 -3.20 -2.56
CA ARG A 42 9.91 -2.90 -1.66
C ARG A 42 8.99 -1.83 -2.26
N ASN A 43 9.58 -0.77 -2.80
CA ASN A 43 8.81 0.30 -3.44
C ASN A 43 8.10 -0.20 -4.71
N ALA A 44 8.76 -1.03 -5.50
CA ALA A 44 8.15 -1.59 -6.71
C ALA A 44 6.93 -2.45 -6.38
N VAL A 45 7.02 -3.32 -5.38
CA VAL A 45 5.89 -4.15 -4.94
C VAL A 45 4.78 -3.27 -4.39
N ALA A 46 5.12 -2.27 -3.58
CA ALA A 46 4.14 -1.36 -2.99
C ALA A 46 3.37 -0.59 -4.06
N ILE A 47 4.05 -0.11 -5.09
CA ILE A 47 3.41 0.60 -6.20
C ILE A 47 2.55 -0.38 -7.02
N ALA A 48 3.06 -1.57 -7.30
CA ALA A 48 2.31 -2.58 -8.05
C ALA A 48 1.01 -2.96 -7.32
N VAL A 49 1.06 -3.14 -6.02
CA VAL A 49 -0.13 -3.44 -5.21
C VAL A 49 -1.08 -2.24 -5.20
N ALA A 50 -0.55 -1.02 -5.15
CA ALA A 50 -1.37 0.19 -5.14
C ALA A 50 -2.15 0.39 -6.46
N VAL A 51 -1.74 -0.26 -7.55
CA VAL A 51 -2.52 -0.26 -8.81
C VAL A 51 -3.92 -0.83 -8.61
N LEU A 52 -4.14 -1.67 -7.60
CA LEU A 52 -5.47 -2.17 -7.27
C LEU A 52 -6.44 -1.05 -6.87
N LEU A 53 -5.94 0.06 -6.34
CA LEU A 53 -6.79 1.16 -5.88
C LEU A 53 -7.66 1.75 -7.00
N PRO A 54 -7.09 2.17 -8.15
CA PRO A 54 -7.95 2.65 -9.23
C PRO A 54 -8.91 1.59 -9.75
N LEU A 55 -8.51 0.32 -9.74
CA LEU A 55 -9.40 -0.77 -10.19
C LEU A 55 -10.56 -0.95 -9.22
N ILE A 56 -10.29 -0.90 -7.92
CA ILE A 56 -11.32 -1.03 -6.88
C ILE A 56 -12.31 0.14 -6.98
N TYR A 57 -11.80 1.36 -7.12
CA TYR A 57 -12.66 2.55 -7.18
C TYR A 57 -13.35 2.72 -8.54
N ALA A 58 -12.92 2.00 -9.58
CA ALA A 58 -13.66 1.90 -10.82
C ALA A 58 -14.87 0.97 -10.70
N ALA A 59 -14.73 -0.07 -9.87
CA ALA A 59 -15.76 -1.10 -9.73
C ALA A 59 -16.73 -0.84 -8.58
N THR A 60 -16.34 -0.05 -7.58
CA THR A 60 -17.14 0.15 -6.37
C THR A 60 -16.89 1.54 -5.80
N SER A 61 -17.62 1.93 -4.77
CA SER A 61 -17.52 3.25 -4.16
C SER A 61 -17.89 3.19 -2.67
N GLY A 62 -17.67 4.32 -1.98
CA GLY A 62 -18.07 4.49 -0.60
C GLY A 62 -17.37 3.52 0.34
N ILE A 63 -18.09 3.06 1.34
CA ILE A 63 -17.57 2.16 2.37
C ILE A 63 -17.11 0.84 1.77
N SER A 64 -17.83 0.31 0.77
CA SER A 64 -17.44 -0.93 0.09
C SER A 64 -16.06 -0.82 -0.55
N ALA A 65 -15.79 0.30 -1.23
CA ALA A 65 -14.49 0.53 -1.83
C ALA A 65 -13.40 0.66 -0.76
N ALA A 66 -13.67 1.38 0.32
CA ALA A 66 -12.71 1.55 1.41
C ALA A 66 -12.35 0.22 2.07
N VAL A 67 -13.36 -0.58 2.41
CA VAL A 67 -13.14 -1.89 3.04
C VAL A 67 -12.34 -2.80 2.10
N LEU A 68 -12.75 -2.87 0.84
CA LEU A 68 -12.07 -3.72 -0.14
C LEU A 68 -10.62 -3.25 -0.37
N ALA A 69 -10.40 -1.94 -0.46
CA ALA A 69 -9.06 -1.39 -0.63
C ALA A 69 -8.15 -1.71 0.55
N LEU A 70 -8.62 -1.48 1.77
CA LEU A 70 -7.82 -1.76 2.96
C LEU A 70 -7.54 -3.25 3.12
N ALA A 71 -8.53 -4.09 2.86
CA ALA A 71 -8.35 -5.54 2.91
C ALA A 71 -7.34 -6.02 1.86
N ALA A 72 -7.49 -5.59 0.61
CA ALA A 72 -6.61 -6.01 -0.48
C ALA A 72 -5.17 -5.54 -0.24
N LEU A 73 -4.98 -4.29 0.16
CA LEU A 73 -3.65 -3.72 0.37
C LEU A 73 -2.98 -4.25 1.64
N THR A 74 -3.72 -4.88 2.54
CA THR A 74 -3.16 -5.57 3.70
C THR A 74 -2.83 -7.02 3.37
N VAL A 75 -3.77 -7.73 2.78
CA VAL A 75 -3.67 -9.19 2.59
C VAL A 75 -2.74 -9.55 1.44
N ILE A 76 -2.87 -8.88 0.29
CA ILE A 76 -2.09 -9.24 -0.89
C ILE A 76 -0.59 -9.08 -0.68
N PRO A 77 -0.09 -7.94 -0.18
CA PRO A 77 1.35 -7.85 0.08
C PRO A 77 1.81 -8.80 1.18
N SER A 78 0.94 -9.15 2.13
CA SER A 78 1.27 -10.13 3.17
C SER A 78 1.45 -11.53 2.59
N ILE A 79 0.57 -11.93 1.67
CA ILE A 79 0.70 -13.21 0.96
C ILE A 79 1.99 -13.22 0.13
N LEU A 80 2.28 -12.14 -0.58
CA LEU A 80 3.51 -12.02 -1.37
C LEU A 80 4.74 -12.14 -0.47
N ALA A 81 4.75 -11.44 0.66
CA ALA A 81 5.87 -11.47 1.60
C ALA A 81 6.13 -12.88 2.12
N LYS A 82 5.08 -13.57 2.54
CA LYS A 82 5.20 -14.88 3.19
C LYS A 82 5.42 -16.01 2.20
N LEU A 83 4.68 -16.02 1.10
CA LEU A 83 4.64 -17.17 0.19
C LEU A 83 5.53 -17.02 -1.03
N VAL A 84 5.78 -15.80 -1.47
CA VAL A 84 6.65 -15.54 -2.64
C VAL A 84 8.06 -15.17 -2.21
N PHE A 85 8.19 -14.24 -1.26
CA PHE A 85 9.49 -13.74 -0.84
C PHE A 85 10.07 -14.44 0.39
N GLY A 86 9.31 -15.35 1.01
CA GLY A 86 9.80 -16.19 2.10
C GLY A 86 10.14 -15.44 3.37
N VAL A 87 9.45 -14.34 3.67
CA VAL A 87 9.68 -13.58 4.91
C VAL A 87 9.39 -14.46 6.12
N ALA A 88 10.35 -14.52 7.04
CA ALA A 88 10.28 -15.42 8.20
C ALA A 88 9.37 -14.91 9.32
N ALA A 89 9.05 -13.63 9.35
CA ALA A 89 8.23 -13.04 10.40
C ALA A 89 6.84 -13.69 10.49
N PRO A 90 6.23 -13.74 11.69
CA PRO A 90 4.90 -14.32 11.86
C PRO A 90 3.84 -13.60 11.05
N TRP A 91 2.78 -14.32 10.66
CA TRP A 91 1.66 -13.75 9.89
C TRP A 91 1.08 -12.51 10.56
N LEU A 92 0.90 -12.54 11.87
CA LEU A 92 0.31 -11.40 12.59
C LEU A 92 1.17 -10.14 12.44
N PHE A 93 2.49 -10.28 12.52
CA PHE A 93 3.41 -9.18 12.33
C PHE A 93 3.32 -8.66 10.89
N VAL A 94 3.37 -9.54 9.90
CA VAL A 94 3.34 -9.19 8.48
C VAL A 94 2.02 -8.48 8.14
N LEU A 95 0.90 -9.03 8.60
CA LEU A 95 -0.41 -8.41 8.40
C LEU A 95 -0.48 -7.03 9.06
N GLY A 96 0.04 -6.91 10.27
CA GLY A 96 0.01 -5.64 11.01
C GLY A 96 0.80 -4.54 10.32
N VAL A 97 2.03 -4.83 9.89
CA VAL A 97 2.85 -3.81 9.22
C VAL A 97 2.32 -3.48 7.83
N ASN A 98 1.68 -4.43 7.16
CA ASN A 98 1.04 -4.16 5.86
C ASN A 98 -0.30 -3.46 6.01
N ALA A 99 -0.97 -3.57 7.16
CA ALA A 99 -2.13 -2.74 7.46
C ALA A 99 -1.73 -1.26 7.55
N VAL A 100 -0.56 -0.97 8.10
CA VAL A 100 -0.02 0.40 8.13
C VAL A 100 0.25 0.88 6.70
N TYR A 101 0.87 0.05 5.86
CA TYR A 101 1.03 0.35 4.45
C TYR A 101 -0.31 0.65 3.79
N ALA A 102 -1.30 -0.22 4.03
CA ALA A 102 -2.61 -0.11 3.40
C ALA A 102 -3.30 1.22 3.73
N VAL A 103 -3.30 1.60 4.99
CA VAL A 103 -3.93 2.87 5.42
C VAL A 103 -3.22 4.06 4.80
N ALA A 104 -1.88 4.08 4.84
CA ALA A 104 -1.10 5.18 4.29
C ALA A 104 -1.28 5.30 2.77
N ALA A 105 -1.22 4.18 2.05
CA ALA A 105 -1.39 4.17 0.61
C ALA A 105 -2.81 4.55 0.21
N TRP A 106 -3.81 4.01 0.88
CA TRP A 106 -5.21 4.31 0.63
C TRP A 106 -5.52 5.80 0.84
N ALA A 107 -5.11 6.36 1.99
CA ALA A 107 -5.35 7.76 2.30
C ALA A 107 -4.66 8.69 1.29
N THR A 108 -3.42 8.36 0.92
CA THR A 108 -2.67 9.12 -0.08
C THR A 108 -3.35 9.08 -1.45
N TYR A 109 -3.79 7.88 -1.85
CA TYR A 109 -4.49 7.71 -3.12
C TYR A 109 -5.76 8.57 -3.15
N LEU A 110 -6.57 8.53 -2.10
CA LEU A 110 -7.81 9.33 -2.04
C LEU A 110 -7.51 10.83 -2.12
N ALA A 111 -6.45 11.28 -1.44
CA ALA A 111 -6.09 12.68 -1.43
C ALA A 111 -5.69 13.20 -2.82
N ILE A 112 -5.01 12.38 -3.61
CA ILE A 112 -4.49 12.78 -4.92
C ILE A 112 -5.49 12.48 -6.04
N ALA A 113 -6.00 11.27 -6.09
CA ALA A 113 -6.87 10.83 -7.19
C ALA A 113 -8.29 11.37 -7.07
N ARG A 114 -8.77 11.56 -5.84
CA ARG A 114 -10.13 12.03 -5.57
C ARG A 114 -11.17 11.24 -6.37
N PRO A 115 -11.19 9.89 -6.25
CA PRO A 115 -12.14 9.07 -6.99
C PRO A 115 -13.56 9.51 -6.65
N HIS A 116 -14.41 9.60 -7.64
CA HIS A 116 -15.81 10.04 -7.52
C HIS A 116 -16.00 11.53 -7.20
N ALA A 117 -14.94 12.34 -7.18
CA ALA A 117 -15.06 13.76 -6.89
C ALA A 117 -15.84 14.51 -7.97
N ASP A 118 -15.78 14.00 -9.20
CA ASP A 118 -16.41 14.64 -10.37
C ASP A 118 -17.70 13.95 -10.81
N ARG A 119 -18.29 13.18 -9.94
CA ARG A 119 -19.56 12.47 -10.23
C ARG A 119 -20.78 13.19 -9.74
#